data_0bd2f8a425f8ed4cae67102d5529fcbc
#
_entry.id   0bd2f8a425f8ed4cae67102d5529fcbc
#
_cell.length_a   1.000
_cell.length_b   1.000
_cell.length_c   1.000
_cell.angle_alpha   90.00
_cell.angle_beta   90.00
_cell.angle_gamma   90.00
#
_symmetry.space_group_name_H-M   'P 1'
#
loop_
_entity.id
_entity.type
_entity.pdbx_description
1 polymer ?
#
loop_
_entity_poly.entity_id
_entity_poly.type
_entity_poly.pdbx_seq_one_letter_code
_entity_poly.pdbx_strand_id
1 'polypeptide(L)'
;MGALGELRRDGYVVLPQLAGAHQVAGVRRELAPFLTGRQFGRNDFEGLRSERVYALLAKAPSVAALVEHPTVLDLVGAVLDPNFLLSANLAINVHPGETAQMLHSDDGYCRIPRPREPMGVSVIWAMDDFTDDNGATEVIPGSHMWSHEEPDPNDERIRQITMPSGSAVVFMGTLLHRGGANRSKGTRLGITPQYCQPWIRQIENMPLAVPPDVASCLSPRVQALLGYSIHPPFIGYVDGRDPRRLLTPS
;
A
#
# COMPACT_ATOMS: atom_id res chain seq x y z
N MET A 1 7.85 6.04 -22.93
CA MET A 1 8.65 5.71 -21.72
C MET A 1 7.91 4.56 -21.02
N GLY A 2 8.58 3.54 -20.49
CA GLY A 2 7.87 2.45 -19.77
C GLY A 2 7.54 2.84 -18.33
N ALA A 3 6.69 2.06 -17.67
CA ALA A 3 6.19 2.31 -16.31
C ALA A 3 7.29 2.63 -15.28
N LEU A 4 8.43 1.93 -15.33
CA LEU A 4 9.58 2.22 -14.45
C LEU A 4 10.18 3.61 -14.71
N GLY A 5 10.22 4.04 -15.96
CA GLY A 5 10.70 5.39 -16.33
C GLY A 5 9.81 6.49 -15.77
N GLU A 6 8.49 6.29 -15.77
CA GLU A 6 7.52 7.22 -15.17
C GLU A 6 7.65 7.24 -13.65
N LEU A 7 7.72 6.06 -13.02
CA LEU A 7 7.92 5.93 -11.57
C LEU A 7 9.18 6.68 -11.10
N ARG A 8 10.28 6.57 -11.84
CA ARG A 8 11.53 7.27 -11.49
C ARG A 8 11.49 8.78 -11.73
N ARG A 9 10.80 9.24 -12.77
CA ARG A 9 10.70 10.66 -13.11
C ARG A 9 9.72 11.40 -12.22
N ASP A 10 8.52 10.85 -12.06
CA ASP A 10 7.40 11.52 -11.41
C ASP A 10 7.20 11.07 -9.96
N GLY A 11 7.85 9.98 -9.55
CA GLY A 11 7.69 9.36 -8.24
C GLY A 11 6.49 8.42 -8.14
N TYR A 12 5.68 8.32 -9.21
CA TYR A 12 4.53 7.42 -9.30
C TYR A 12 4.26 6.97 -10.73
N VAL A 13 3.45 5.91 -10.88
CA VAL A 13 2.92 5.45 -12.16
C VAL A 13 1.53 4.84 -11.94
N VAL A 14 0.62 5.08 -12.88
CA VAL A 14 -0.70 4.46 -12.91
C VAL A 14 -0.69 3.28 -13.88
N LEU A 15 -1.16 2.14 -13.41
CA LEU A 15 -1.25 0.89 -14.14
C LEU A 15 -2.74 0.56 -14.33
N PRO A 16 -3.31 0.80 -15.52
CA PRO A 16 -4.75 0.68 -15.72
C PRO A 16 -5.18 -0.79 -15.73
N GLN A 17 -6.26 -1.08 -15.00
CA GLN A 17 -7.05 -2.32 -15.06
C GLN A 17 -6.23 -3.63 -14.99
N LEU A 18 -5.24 -3.69 -14.08
CA LEU A 18 -4.44 -4.89 -13.86
C LEU A 18 -5.24 -6.02 -13.19
N ALA A 19 -6.16 -5.66 -12.29
CA ALA A 19 -7.07 -6.61 -11.65
C ALA A 19 -8.39 -6.69 -12.44
N GLY A 20 -8.77 -7.90 -12.83
CA GLY A 20 -10.03 -8.12 -13.54
C GLY A 20 -11.25 -7.95 -12.63
N ALA A 21 -12.43 -7.71 -13.23
CA ALA A 21 -13.68 -7.49 -12.51
C ALA A 21 -14.02 -8.62 -11.51
N HIS A 22 -13.72 -9.87 -11.85
CA HIS A 22 -13.94 -11.02 -10.98
C HIS A 22 -13.06 -10.95 -9.71
N GLN A 23 -11.81 -10.55 -9.85
CA GLN A 23 -10.87 -10.39 -8.74
C GLN A 23 -11.31 -9.25 -7.82
N VAL A 24 -11.68 -8.10 -8.39
CA VAL A 24 -12.23 -6.96 -7.64
C VAL A 24 -13.49 -7.37 -6.86
N ALA A 25 -14.43 -8.07 -7.51
CA ALA A 25 -15.64 -8.58 -6.87
C ALA A 25 -15.34 -9.58 -5.74
N GLY A 26 -14.31 -10.42 -5.89
CA GLY A 26 -13.84 -11.34 -4.85
C GLY A 26 -13.38 -10.61 -3.61
N VAL A 27 -12.46 -9.65 -3.76
CA VAL A 27 -11.95 -8.81 -2.67
C VAL A 27 -13.08 -8.05 -1.96
N ARG A 28 -13.98 -7.42 -2.72
CA ARG A 28 -15.13 -6.70 -2.14
C ARG A 28 -16.04 -7.61 -1.31
N ARG A 29 -16.34 -8.80 -1.81
CA ARG A 29 -17.16 -9.80 -1.10
C ARG A 29 -16.54 -10.23 0.21
N GLU A 30 -15.23 -10.50 0.23
CA GLU A 30 -14.52 -10.89 1.46
C GLU A 30 -14.40 -9.75 2.46
N LEU A 31 -14.31 -8.51 2.00
CA LEU A 31 -14.23 -7.33 2.88
C LEU A 31 -15.60 -6.85 3.40
N ALA A 32 -16.71 -7.20 2.74
CA ALA A 32 -18.05 -6.72 3.11
C ALA A 32 -18.41 -6.92 4.59
N PRO A 33 -18.06 -8.04 5.27
CA PRO A 33 -18.33 -8.22 6.69
C PRO A 33 -17.60 -7.24 7.62
N PHE A 34 -16.50 -6.64 7.14
CA PHE A 34 -15.64 -5.72 7.90
C PHE A 34 -15.94 -4.25 7.62
N LEU A 35 -16.62 -3.94 6.52
CA LEU A 35 -17.02 -2.59 6.10
C LEU A 35 -18.44 -2.29 6.59
N THR A 36 -18.57 -2.05 7.87
CA THR A 36 -19.87 -1.95 8.56
C THR A 36 -20.30 -0.52 8.92
N GLY A 37 -19.52 0.49 8.52
CA GLY A 37 -19.74 1.88 8.91
C GLY A 37 -19.43 2.16 10.39
N ARG A 38 -18.57 1.38 11.03
CA ARG A 38 -18.28 1.50 12.47
C ARG A 38 -16.80 1.67 12.82
N GLN A 39 -15.90 1.25 11.96
CA GLN A 39 -14.44 1.28 12.22
C GLN A 39 -13.78 2.43 11.46
N PHE A 40 -14.10 3.64 11.82
CA PHE A 40 -13.49 4.84 11.25
C PHE A 40 -12.10 5.12 11.82
N GLY A 41 -11.34 5.95 11.10
CA GLY A 41 -10.06 6.46 11.56
C GLY A 41 -10.20 7.24 12.88
N ARG A 42 -9.12 7.32 13.64
CA ARG A 42 -9.08 7.84 15.01
C ARG A 42 -8.72 9.32 15.09
N ASN A 43 -8.29 9.89 13.99
CA ASN A 43 -7.84 11.28 13.86
C ASN A 43 -7.95 11.74 12.40
N ASP A 44 -7.67 13.02 12.14
CA ASP A 44 -7.76 13.61 10.81
C ASP A 44 -6.82 12.95 9.79
N PHE A 45 -5.67 12.43 10.23
CA PHE A 45 -4.76 11.71 9.35
C PHE A 45 -5.33 10.36 8.90
N GLU A 46 -5.96 9.63 9.80
CA GLU A 46 -6.63 8.37 9.45
C GLU A 46 -7.96 8.58 8.73
N GLY A 47 -8.56 9.74 8.89
CA GLY A 47 -9.84 10.13 8.32
C GLY A 47 -11.03 9.71 9.20
N LEU A 48 -11.73 10.69 9.76
CA LEU A 48 -12.87 10.46 10.67
C LEU A 48 -14.09 9.85 9.99
N ARG A 49 -14.11 9.86 8.65
CA ARG A 49 -15.11 9.21 7.80
C ARG A 49 -14.49 8.18 6.83
N SER A 50 -13.31 7.67 7.17
CA SER A 50 -12.62 6.64 6.40
C SER A 50 -12.57 5.35 7.22
N GLU A 51 -13.32 4.32 6.81
CA GLU A 51 -13.21 3.00 7.45
C GLU A 51 -11.88 2.36 7.08
N ARG A 52 -11.24 1.73 8.06
CA ARG A 52 -9.97 1.05 7.88
C ARG A 52 -10.05 -0.40 8.33
N VAL A 53 -9.66 -1.31 7.46
CA VAL A 53 -9.55 -2.74 7.78
C VAL A 53 -8.08 -3.14 7.68
N TYR A 54 -7.53 -3.59 8.79
CA TYR A 54 -6.14 -4.06 8.93
C TYR A 54 -6.08 -5.59 8.91
N ALA A 55 -4.85 -6.14 8.89
CA ALA A 55 -4.61 -7.59 8.82
C ALA A 55 -5.34 -8.26 7.65
N LEU A 56 -5.27 -7.65 6.46
CA LEU A 56 -6.10 -8.03 5.33
C LEU A 56 -5.91 -9.46 4.87
N LEU A 57 -4.67 -9.97 4.86
CA LEU A 57 -4.40 -11.34 4.39
C LEU A 57 -5.04 -12.40 5.30
N ALA A 58 -5.32 -12.07 6.57
CA ALA A 58 -6.07 -12.94 7.46
C ALA A 58 -7.59 -12.84 7.29
N LYS A 59 -8.09 -11.73 6.75
CA LYS A 59 -9.53 -11.42 6.63
C LYS A 59 -10.07 -11.59 5.21
N ALA A 60 -9.25 -11.31 4.22
CA ALA A 60 -9.58 -11.35 2.80
C ALA A 60 -8.43 -11.99 2.01
N PRO A 61 -8.33 -13.33 1.99
CA PRO A 61 -7.22 -14.03 1.34
C PRO A 61 -7.06 -13.70 -0.16
N SER A 62 -8.13 -13.33 -0.87
CA SER A 62 -8.06 -12.92 -2.28
C SER A 62 -7.18 -11.68 -2.52
N VAL A 63 -6.93 -10.87 -1.46
CA VAL A 63 -5.99 -9.74 -1.52
C VAL A 63 -4.54 -10.20 -1.78
N ALA A 64 -4.19 -11.45 -1.48
CA ALA A 64 -2.86 -12.00 -1.74
C ALA A 64 -2.45 -11.83 -3.22
N ALA A 65 -3.37 -12.04 -4.15
CA ALA A 65 -3.12 -11.87 -5.58
C ALA A 65 -2.82 -10.41 -5.99
N LEU A 66 -3.31 -9.44 -5.24
CA LEU A 66 -2.96 -8.02 -5.42
C LEU A 66 -1.57 -7.73 -4.84
N VAL A 67 -1.27 -8.29 -3.67
CA VAL A 67 0.02 -8.13 -2.98
C VAL A 67 1.18 -8.73 -3.79
N GLU A 68 0.97 -9.87 -4.44
CA GLU A 68 2.02 -10.53 -5.23
C GLU A 68 1.90 -10.31 -6.74
N HIS A 69 1.11 -9.32 -7.19
CA HIS A 69 0.91 -9.09 -8.62
C HIS A 69 2.25 -8.84 -9.33
N PRO A 70 2.61 -9.63 -10.37
CA PRO A 70 3.95 -9.63 -10.93
C PRO A 70 4.39 -8.26 -11.44
N THR A 71 3.55 -7.54 -12.19
CA THR A 71 3.88 -6.19 -12.69
C THR A 71 4.16 -5.20 -11.55
N VAL A 72 3.45 -5.32 -10.42
CA VAL A 72 3.68 -4.48 -9.25
C VAL A 72 5.00 -4.85 -8.58
N LEU A 73 5.24 -6.15 -8.35
CA LEU A 73 6.47 -6.61 -7.70
C LEU A 73 7.72 -6.35 -8.54
N ASP A 74 7.61 -6.34 -9.87
CA ASP A 74 8.71 -5.95 -10.77
C ASP A 74 9.10 -4.48 -10.56
N LEU A 75 8.11 -3.58 -10.41
CA LEU A 75 8.37 -2.17 -10.12
C LEU A 75 8.93 -1.97 -8.70
N VAL A 76 8.37 -2.66 -7.71
CA VAL A 76 8.87 -2.63 -6.33
C VAL A 76 10.31 -3.11 -6.26
N GLY A 77 10.63 -4.24 -6.91
CA GLY A 77 11.97 -4.81 -6.94
C GLY A 77 12.99 -4.02 -7.76
N ALA A 78 12.52 -3.09 -8.63
CA ALA A 78 13.40 -2.15 -9.33
C ALA A 78 13.77 -0.92 -8.47
N VAL A 79 13.15 -0.77 -7.29
CA VAL A 79 13.33 0.35 -6.35
C VAL A 79 13.89 -0.13 -5.01
N LEU A 80 13.40 -1.26 -4.49
CA LEU A 80 13.83 -1.82 -3.21
C LEU A 80 14.82 -2.96 -3.40
N ASP A 81 15.61 -3.22 -2.37
CA ASP A 81 16.57 -4.33 -2.38
C ASP A 81 15.86 -5.70 -2.44
N PRO A 82 16.55 -6.73 -2.93
CA PRO A 82 16.03 -8.10 -2.90
C PRO A 82 15.57 -8.51 -1.49
N ASN A 83 14.52 -9.31 -1.43
CA ASN A 83 13.86 -9.75 -0.18
C ASN A 83 13.11 -8.65 0.57
N PHE A 84 12.71 -7.56 -0.13
CA PHE A 84 11.81 -6.56 0.45
C PHE A 84 10.56 -7.20 1.07
N LEU A 85 9.99 -6.50 2.04
CA LEU A 85 8.88 -6.99 2.85
C LEU A 85 7.59 -6.23 2.55
N LEU A 86 6.45 -6.87 2.81
CA LEU A 86 5.17 -6.19 2.94
C LEU A 86 5.13 -5.48 4.30
N SER A 87 5.12 -4.16 4.29
CA SER A 87 5.22 -3.33 5.50
C SER A 87 3.86 -3.09 6.16
N ALA A 88 2.84 -2.85 5.33
CA ALA A 88 1.45 -2.68 5.74
C ALA A 88 0.53 -3.13 4.62
N ASN A 89 -0.68 -3.56 4.96
CA ASN A 89 -1.69 -3.91 3.97
C ASN A 89 -3.08 -3.68 4.54
N LEU A 90 -3.73 -2.62 4.09
CA LEU A 90 -5.04 -2.25 4.63
C LEU A 90 -6.03 -1.87 3.54
N ALA A 91 -7.32 -2.01 3.84
CA ALA A 91 -8.40 -1.45 3.06
C ALA A 91 -8.80 -0.10 3.65
N ILE A 92 -9.01 0.88 2.78
CA ILE A 92 -9.50 2.21 3.15
C ILE A 92 -10.75 2.49 2.33
N ASN A 93 -11.89 2.61 3.03
CA ASN A 93 -13.19 2.94 2.45
C ASN A 93 -13.57 4.36 2.86
N VAL A 94 -13.42 5.29 1.94
CA VAL A 94 -13.62 6.72 2.17
C VAL A 94 -15.09 7.07 1.97
N HIS A 95 -15.75 7.50 3.02
CA HIS A 95 -17.18 7.83 3.00
C HIS A 95 -17.44 9.27 2.53
N PRO A 96 -18.67 9.56 2.06
CA PRO A 96 -19.08 10.92 1.71
C PRO A 96 -18.83 11.92 2.85
N GLY A 97 -18.28 13.08 2.50
CA GLY A 97 -17.95 14.14 3.45
C GLY A 97 -16.61 13.97 4.17
N GLU A 98 -15.79 12.98 3.79
CA GLU A 98 -14.40 12.94 4.27
C GLU A 98 -13.60 14.11 3.71
N THR A 99 -12.76 14.70 4.55
CA THR A 99 -11.85 15.79 4.16
C THR A 99 -10.55 15.24 3.57
N ALA A 100 -9.84 16.06 2.80
CA ALA A 100 -8.53 15.68 2.32
C ALA A 100 -7.55 15.51 3.50
N GLN A 101 -6.71 14.49 3.43
CA GLN A 101 -5.63 14.30 4.40
C GLN A 101 -4.58 15.42 4.27
N MET A 102 -3.74 15.58 5.29
CA MET A 102 -2.49 16.33 5.15
C MET A 102 -1.57 15.65 4.14
N LEU A 103 -0.86 16.45 3.33
CA LEU A 103 0.22 15.95 2.47
C LEU A 103 1.30 15.29 3.33
N HIS A 104 1.69 14.07 2.96
CA HIS A 104 2.68 13.29 3.69
C HIS A 104 3.45 12.38 2.74
N SER A 105 4.52 11.78 3.25
CA SER A 105 5.24 10.69 2.59
C SER A 105 5.16 9.44 3.46
N ASP A 106 4.93 8.27 2.86
CA ASP A 106 4.72 7.02 3.59
C ASP A 106 5.95 6.55 4.37
N ASP A 107 7.14 6.92 3.93
CA ASP A 107 8.40 6.62 4.63
C ASP A 107 8.92 7.79 5.47
N GLY A 108 8.09 8.79 5.76
CA GLY A 108 8.42 9.97 6.56
C GLY A 108 8.84 9.65 8.00
N TYR A 109 8.54 8.45 8.51
CA TYR A 109 9.04 7.96 9.81
C TYR A 109 10.55 7.64 9.79
N CYS A 110 11.16 7.46 8.62
CA CYS A 110 12.60 7.29 8.48
C CYS A 110 13.32 8.62 8.62
N ARG A 111 14.04 8.80 9.72
CA ARG A 111 14.77 10.06 10.03
C ARG A 111 16.09 10.19 9.24
N ILE A 112 16.07 9.83 7.97
CA ILE A 112 17.21 9.96 7.05
C ILE A 112 16.95 11.20 6.18
N PRO A 113 17.91 12.13 6.07
CA PRO A 113 17.74 13.35 5.29
C PRO A 113 17.35 13.06 3.83
N ARG A 114 16.58 13.97 3.25
CA ARG A 114 16.19 13.95 1.83
C ARG A 114 17.03 14.93 1.02
N PRO A 115 17.25 14.73 -0.31
CA PRO A 115 16.76 13.59 -1.08
C PRO A 115 17.52 12.31 -0.74
N ARG A 116 16.83 11.19 -0.79
CA ARG A 116 17.39 9.85 -0.52
C ARG A 116 16.66 8.79 -1.30
N GLU A 117 17.26 7.62 -1.41
CA GLU A 117 16.56 6.44 -1.92
C GLU A 117 15.32 6.14 -1.05
N PRO A 118 14.21 5.74 -1.65
CA PRO A 118 13.00 5.41 -0.90
C PRO A 118 13.22 4.19 -0.01
N MET A 119 12.69 4.27 1.21
CA MET A 119 12.70 3.16 2.17
C MET A 119 11.49 2.25 1.98
N GLY A 120 10.54 2.67 1.15
CA GLY A 120 9.35 1.92 0.82
C GLY A 120 8.79 2.29 -0.55
N VAL A 121 7.90 1.44 -1.03
CA VAL A 121 7.06 1.66 -2.21
C VAL A 121 5.63 1.34 -1.81
N SER A 122 4.72 2.24 -2.10
CA SER A 122 3.30 2.05 -1.80
C SER A 122 2.51 1.81 -3.08
N VAL A 123 1.43 1.08 -2.93
CA VAL A 123 0.48 0.79 -4.00
C VAL A 123 -0.92 1.09 -3.50
N ILE A 124 -1.76 1.66 -4.36
CA ILE A 124 -3.19 1.76 -4.09
C ILE A 124 -3.93 1.10 -5.24
N TRP A 125 -4.66 0.03 -4.94
CA TRP A 125 -5.55 -0.64 -5.87
C TRP A 125 -6.95 -0.02 -5.78
N ALA A 126 -7.52 0.36 -6.91
CA ALA A 126 -8.87 0.89 -7.00
C ALA A 126 -9.89 -0.26 -7.00
N MET A 127 -10.66 -0.40 -5.93
CA MET A 127 -11.79 -1.35 -5.88
C MET A 127 -13.08 -0.72 -6.42
N ASP A 128 -13.16 0.60 -6.44
CA ASP A 128 -14.13 1.43 -7.14
C ASP A 128 -13.41 2.29 -8.16
N ASP A 129 -14.11 2.93 -9.08
CA ASP A 129 -13.53 3.99 -9.89
C ASP A 129 -13.07 5.12 -8.97
N PHE A 130 -11.84 5.60 -9.17
CA PHE A 130 -11.36 6.81 -8.51
C PHE A 130 -11.66 7.99 -9.41
N THR A 131 -12.51 8.90 -8.94
CA THR A 131 -13.02 10.06 -9.68
C THR A 131 -12.53 11.36 -9.04
N ASP A 132 -12.77 12.47 -9.69
CA ASP A 132 -12.38 13.80 -9.23
C ASP A 132 -13.14 14.30 -7.99
N ASP A 133 -14.23 13.62 -7.60
CA ASP A 133 -15.08 14.00 -6.48
C ASP A 133 -15.14 12.98 -5.33
N ASN A 134 -14.67 11.74 -5.52
CA ASN A 134 -14.86 10.66 -4.53
C ASN A 134 -13.66 10.38 -3.62
N GLY A 135 -12.73 11.31 -3.50
CA GLY A 135 -11.57 11.16 -2.63
C GLY A 135 -10.43 10.37 -3.28
N ALA A 136 -10.28 10.46 -4.61
CA ALA A 136 -9.13 9.92 -5.31
C ALA A 136 -7.82 10.46 -4.73
N THR A 137 -6.78 9.63 -4.73
CA THR A 137 -5.47 10.00 -4.21
C THR A 137 -4.91 11.19 -4.97
N GLU A 138 -4.33 12.12 -4.25
CA GLU A 138 -3.64 13.30 -4.77
C GLU A 138 -2.14 13.16 -4.53
N VAL A 139 -1.32 13.55 -5.51
CA VAL A 139 0.15 13.48 -5.46
C VAL A 139 0.77 14.80 -5.91
N ILE A 140 2.00 15.07 -5.49
CA ILE A 140 2.84 16.13 -6.08
C ILE A 140 3.93 15.44 -6.91
N PRO A 141 3.81 15.42 -8.26
CA PRO A 141 4.80 14.77 -9.12
C PRO A 141 6.21 15.33 -8.90
N GLY A 142 7.22 14.46 -8.84
CA GLY A 142 8.62 14.85 -8.63
C GLY A 142 8.99 15.20 -7.19
N SER A 143 8.03 15.29 -6.26
CA SER A 143 8.32 15.66 -4.86
C SER A 143 9.17 14.63 -4.11
N HIS A 144 9.28 13.41 -4.60
CA HIS A 144 10.17 12.39 -4.04
C HIS A 144 11.65 12.80 -4.08
N MET A 145 12.01 13.74 -4.95
CA MET A 145 13.36 14.29 -5.09
C MET A 145 13.60 15.57 -4.25
N TRP A 146 12.58 16.07 -3.56
CA TRP A 146 12.73 17.30 -2.77
C TRP A 146 13.54 17.08 -1.50
N SER A 147 14.31 18.11 -1.08
CA SER A 147 15.15 18.05 0.12
C SER A 147 14.44 18.52 1.38
N HIS A 148 13.84 19.74 1.38
CA HIS A 148 13.36 20.41 2.58
C HIS A 148 12.08 21.23 2.36
N GLU A 149 11.38 21.09 1.24
CA GLU A 149 10.14 21.81 1.02
C GLU A 149 9.05 21.27 1.96
N GLU A 150 8.47 22.14 2.77
CA GLU A 150 7.21 21.84 3.46
C GLU A 150 6.08 21.84 2.43
N PRO A 151 5.22 20.82 2.41
CA PRO A 151 4.16 20.73 1.42
C PRO A 151 3.08 21.81 1.69
N ASP A 152 2.84 22.69 0.71
CA ASP A 152 1.67 23.56 0.73
C ASP A 152 0.41 22.71 0.42
N PRO A 153 -0.62 22.73 1.28
CA PRO A 153 -1.86 22.01 1.04
C PRO A 153 -2.61 22.45 -0.22
N ASN A 154 -2.30 23.63 -0.76
CA ASN A 154 -2.88 24.20 -1.97
C ASN A 154 -1.88 24.30 -3.13
N ASP A 155 -0.80 23.52 -3.10
CA ASP A 155 0.24 23.54 -4.14
C ASP A 155 -0.37 23.30 -5.53
N GLU A 156 -0.11 24.19 -6.47
CA GLU A 156 -0.63 24.12 -7.84
C GLU A 156 -0.13 22.89 -8.62
N ARG A 157 0.94 22.24 -8.13
CA ARG A 157 1.51 21.00 -8.69
C ARG A 157 0.72 19.76 -8.29
N ILE A 158 -0.21 19.84 -7.32
CA ILE A 158 -1.04 18.70 -6.91
C ILE A 158 -1.81 18.16 -8.12
N ARG A 159 -1.75 16.83 -8.29
CA ARG A 159 -2.47 16.10 -9.33
C ARG A 159 -3.31 15.01 -8.68
N GLN A 160 -4.57 14.95 -9.04
CA GLN A 160 -5.48 13.92 -8.61
C GLN A 160 -5.35 12.69 -9.52
N ILE A 161 -5.28 11.51 -8.93
CA ILE A 161 -5.12 10.24 -9.64
C ILE A 161 -6.50 9.62 -9.87
N THR A 162 -7.11 9.96 -11.01
CA THR A 162 -8.34 9.30 -11.45
C THR A 162 -7.98 8.01 -12.20
N MET A 163 -8.69 6.93 -11.91
CA MET A 163 -8.43 5.63 -12.53
C MET A 163 -9.64 4.71 -12.38
N PRO A 164 -9.95 3.87 -13.39
CA PRO A 164 -11.04 2.91 -13.30
C PRO A 164 -10.75 1.80 -12.29
N SER A 165 -11.80 1.18 -11.79
CA SER A 165 -11.72 0.00 -10.91
C SER A 165 -10.84 -1.09 -11.53
N GLY A 166 -10.07 -1.78 -10.69
CA GLY A 166 -9.06 -2.75 -11.09
C GLY A 166 -7.69 -2.16 -11.44
N SER A 167 -7.56 -0.83 -11.49
CA SER A 167 -6.28 -0.15 -11.69
C SER A 167 -5.47 -0.10 -10.40
N ALA A 168 -4.16 0.13 -10.56
CA ALA A 168 -3.25 0.39 -9.44
C ALA A 168 -2.43 1.65 -9.70
N VAL A 169 -2.18 2.45 -8.67
CA VAL A 169 -1.12 3.44 -8.67
C VAL A 169 0.01 2.93 -7.79
N VAL A 170 1.24 2.95 -8.32
CA VAL A 170 2.48 2.59 -7.60
C VAL A 170 3.26 3.87 -7.39
N PHE A 171 3.73 4.12 -6.17
CA PHE A 171 4.49 5.33 -5.87
C PHE A 171 5.60 5.10 -4.84
N MET A 172 6.65 5.90 -4.95
CA MET A 172 7.79 5.87 -4.03
C MET A 172 7.36 6.36 -2.64
N GLY A 173 7.83 5.71 -1.59
CA GLY A 173 7.52 6.09 -0.20
C GLY A 173 7.91 7.53 0.16
N THR A 174 8.84 8.12 -0.59
CA THR A 174 9.25 9.53 -0.46
C THR A 174 8.33 10.52 -1.20
N LEU A 175 7.39 10.07 -2.04
CA LEU A 175 6.48 10.96 -2.77
C LEU A 175 5.48 11.62 -1.81
N LEU A 176 5.31 12.94 -1.94
CA LEU A 176 4.24 13.65 -1.23
C LEU A 176 2.90 13.35 -1.87
N HIS A 177 1.99 12.84 -1.04
CA HIS A 177 0.64 12.48 -1.46
C HIS A 177 -0.35 12.60 -0.31
N ARG A 178 -1.63 12.46 -0.63
CA ARG A 178 -2.72 12.40 0.35
C ARG A 178 -3.96 11.71 -0.23
N GLY A 179 -4.84 11.21 0.62
CA GLY A 179 -6.22 10.93 0.24
C GLY A 179 -6.96 12.24 -0.03
N GLY A 180 -7.60 12.35 -1.18
CA GLY A 180 -8.43 13.50 -1.53
C GLY A 180 -9.74 13.54 -0.74
N ALA A 181 -10.45 14.68 -0.77
CA ALA A 181 -11.76 14.82 -0.14
C ALA A 181 -12.83 14.06 -0.93
N ASN A 182 -13.70 13.34 -0.23
CA ASN A 182 -14.87 12.70 -0.85
C ASN A 182 -16.10 13.64 -0.81
N ARG A 183 -16.36 14.31 -1.92
CA ARG A 183 -17.51 15.20 -2.12
C ARG A 183 -18.68 14.49 -2.84
N SER A 184 -18.49 13.23 -3.21
CA SER A 184 -19.49 12.42 -3.87
C SER A 184 -20.55 11.90 -2.89
N LYS A 185 -21.55 11.18 -3.42
CA LYS A 185 -22.60 10.53 -2.62
C LYS A 185 -22.29 9.07 -2.26
N GLY A 186 -21.21 8.51 -2.82
CA GLY A 186 -20.81 7.11 -2.65
C GLY A 186 -19.52 6.97 -1.85
N THR A 187 -19.28 5.76 -1.35
CA THR A 187 -17.99 5.40 -0.76
C THR A 187 -16.96 5.08 -1.85
N ARG A 188 -15.66 5.15 -1.50
CA ARG A 188 -14.56 4.78 -2.36
C ARG A 188 -13.60 3.84 -1.64
N LEU A 189 -13.54 2.60 -2.08
CA LEU A 189 -12.71 1.55 -1.52
C LEU A 189 -11.39 1.43 -2.28
N GLY A 190 -10.28 1.49 -1.55
CA GLY A 190 -8.94 1.17 -2.04
C GLY A 190 -8.25 0.14 -1.16
N ILE A 191 -7.37 -0.67 -1.75
CA ILE A 191 -6.47 -1.59 -1.04
C ILE A 191 -5.06 -1.06 -1.15
N THR A 192 -4.37 -0.94 0.00
CA THR A 192 -3.07 -0.26 0.05
C THR A 192 -1.98 -1.18 0.59
N PRO A 193 -1.40 -2.08 -0.24
CA PRO A 193 -0.16 -2.75 0.14
C PRO A 193 1.01 -1.76 0.08
N GLN A 194 1.78 -1.72 1.16
CA GLN A 194 3.01 -0.93 1.27
C GLN A 194 4.17 -1.89 1.45
N TYR A 195 5.25 -1.68 0.69
CA TYR A 195 6.46 -2.50 0.77
C TYR A 195 7.60 -1.67 1.37
N CYS A 196 8.52 -2.33 2.07
CA CYS A 196 9.68 -1.67 2.66
C CYS A 196 10.97 -2.44 2.40
N GLN A 197 12.10 -1.76 2.59
CA GLN A 197 13.42 -2.38 2.56
C GLN A 197 13.49 -3.57 3.54
N PRO A 198 14.24 -4.64 3.20
CA PRO A 198 14.23 -5.89 3.96
C PRO A 198 14.79 -5.79 5.39
N TRP A 199 15.50 -4.73 5.70
CA TRP A 199 16.04 -4.45 7.04
C TRP A 199 15.21 -3.47 7.85
N ILE A 200 14.10 -2.96 7.29
CA ILE A 200 13.20 -2.06 7.99
C ILE A 200 12.12 -2.87 8.70
N ARG A 201 11.81 -2.50 9.93
CA ARG A 201 10.68 -3.07 10.63
C ARG A 201 9.37 -2.69 9.93
N GLN A 202 8.55 -3.68 9.64
CA GLN A 202 7.23 -3.53 9.05
C GLN A 202 6.34 -2.61 9.91
N ILE A 203 5.56 -1.74 9.28
CA ILE A 203 4.60 -0.84 9.96
C ILE A 203 3.52 -1.66 10.66
N GLU A 204 2.91 -2.62 9.98
CA GLU A 204 2.07 -3.65 10.60
C GLU A 204 2.94 -4.87 10.87
N ASN A 205 2.88 -5.42 12.08
CA ASN A 205 3.65 -6.62 12.41
C ASN A 205 3.05 -7.83 11.69
N MET A 206 3.42 -8.02 10.42
CA MET A 206 2.83 -9.02 9.54
C MET A 206 2.85 -10.44 10.08
N PRO A 207 3.96 -10.93 10.70
CA PRO A 207 3.96 -12.27 11.28
C PRO A 207 2.97 -12.47 12.43
N LEU A 208 2.57 -11.38 13.11
CA LEU A 208 1.54 -11.44 14.17
C LEU A 208 0.14 -11.14 13.62
N ALA A 209 0.04 -10.29 12.59
CA ALA A 209 -1.24 -9.92 11.97
C ALA A 209 -1.83 -11.07 11.13
N VAL A 210 -0.97 -11.93 10.58
CA VAL A 210 -1.36 -13.09 9.77
C VAL A 210 -0.94 -14.36 10.51
N PRO A 211 -1.88 -15.07 11.17
CA PRO A 211 -1.57 -16.28 11.92
C PRO A 211 -0.84 -17.33 11.08
N PRO A 212 0.06 -18.15 11.67
CA PRO A 212 0.87 -19.12 10.93
C PRO A 212 0.07 -20.14 10.11
N ASP A 213 -1.10 -20.55 10.57
CA ASP A 213 -2.02 -21.45 9.86
C ASP A 213 -2.56 -20.78 8.59
N VAL A 214 -2.91 -19.49 8.63
CA VAL A 214 -3.29 -18.71 7.46
C VAL A 214 -2.08 -18.50 6.55
N ALA A 215 -0.94 -18.09 7.10
CA ALA A 215 0.28 -17.84 6.33
C ALA A 215 0.76 -19.08 5.57
N SER A 216 0.60 -20.27 6.15
CA SER A 216 0.98 -21.56 5.52
C SER A 216 0.17 -21.87 4.25
N CYS A 217 -1.04 -21.32 4.14
CA CYS A 217 -1.91 -21.46 2.97
C CYS A 217 -1.62 -20.45 1.85
N LEU A 218 -0.79 -19.44 2.11
CA LEU A 218 -0.42 -18.43 1.12
C LEU A 218 0.75 -18.92 0.25
N SER A 219 0.96 -18.26 -0.89
CA SER A 219 2.08 -18.59 -1.76
C SER A 219 3.44 -18.39 -1.07
N PRO A 220 4.49 -19.12 -1.48
CA PRO A 220 5.85 -18.90 -0.96
C PRO A 220 6.33 -17.45 -1.11
N ARG A 221 5.84 -16.74 -2.15
CA ARG A 221 6.16 -15.34 -2.36
C ARG A 221 5.52 -14.45 -1.30
N VAL A 222 4.25 -14.64 -1.02
CA VAL A 222 3.55 -13.87 0.03
C VAL A 222 4.10 -14.22 1.41
N GLN A 223 4.42 -15.49 1.69
CA GLN A 223 5.10 -15.89 2.92
C GLN A 223 6.42 -15.12 3.11
N ALA A 224 7.23 -15.01 2.06
CA ALA A 224 8.48 -14.24 2.11
C ALA A 224 8.22 -12.76 2.38
N LEU A 225 7.21 -12.16 1.72
CA LEU A 225 6.79 -10.76 1.93
C LEU A 225 6.30 -10.50 3.36
N LEU A 226 5.66 -11.48 4.00
CA LEU A 226 5.23 -11.39 5.40
C LEU A 226 6.42 -11.38 6.39
N GLY A 227 7.61 -11.81 5.97
CA GLY A 227 8.80 -11.93 6.82
C GLY A 227 9.23 -13.36 7.11
N TYR A 228 8.58 -14.38 6.51
CA TYR A 228 9.07 -15.76 6.53
C TYR A 228 10.20 -15.95 5.50
N SER A 229 11.24 -15.13 5.63
CA SER A 229 12.41 -15.13 4.75
C SER A 229 13.62 -14.58 5.48
N ILE A 230 14.81 -14.84 4.94
CA ILE A 230 16.06 -14.24 5.41
C ILE A 230 16.58 -13.30 4.35
N HIS A 231 16.86 -12.05 4.73
CA HIS A 231 17.70 -11.16 3.93
C HIS A 231 19.17 -11.39 4.31
N PRO A 232 20.03 -11.75 3.33
CA PRO A 232 21.43 -12.05 3.61
C PRO A 232 22.16 -10.91 4.34
N PRO A 233 23.11 -11.22 5.25
CA PRO A 233 23.53 -12.59 5.57
C PRO A 233 22.66 -13.30 6.60
N PHE A 234 21.84 -12.59 7.41
CA PHE A 234 21.12 -13.23 8.52
C PHE A 234 19.88 -12.47 9.04
N ILE A 235 19.45 -11.38 8.40
CA ILE A 235 18.31 -10.58 8.89
C ILE A 235 17.01 -11.37 8.72
N GLY A 236 16.25 -11.56 9.81
CA GLY A 236 14.96 -12.25 9.81
C GLY A 236 14.98 -13.71 10.25
N TYR A 237 16.13 -14.24 10.71
CA TYR A 237 16.19 -15.60 11.22
C TYR A 237 15.38 -15.78 12.52
N VAL A 238 14.95 -17.00 12.77
CA VAL A 238 14.34 -17.43 14.04
C VAL A 238 15.15 -18.62 14.57
N ASP A 239 15.72 -18.45 15.76
CA ASP A 239 16.55 -19.49 16.40
C ASP A 239 17.66 -19.99 15.45
N GLY A 240 18.38 -19.04 14.80
CA GLY A 240 19.48 -19.33 13.89
C GLY A 240 19.08 -20.00 12.57
N ARG A 241 17.79 -20.10 12.23
CA ARG A 241 17.28 -20.85 11.08
C ARG A 241 16.28 -20.04 10.24
N ASP A 242 16.00 -20.54 9.04
CA ASP A 242 14.97 -20.00 8.14
C ASP A 242 13.59 -20.02 8.84
N PRO A 243 12.90 -18.87 8.95
CA PRO A 243 11.60 -18.79 9.61
C PRO A 243 10.49 -19.57 8.90
N ARG A 244 10.62 -19.92 7.62
CA ARG A 244 9.63 -20.71 6.86
C ARG A 244 9.34 -22.08 7.52
N ARG A 245 10.30 -22.64 8.26
CA ARG A 245 10.09 -23.88 9.02
C ARG A 245 8.93 -23.81 10.01
N LEU A 246 8.54 -22.60 10.44
CA LEU A 246 7.41 -22.40 11.35
C LEU A 246 6.04 -22.52 10.67
N LEU A 247 6.02 -22.54 9.33
CA LEU A 247 4.80 -22.70 8.53
C LEU A 247 4.55 -24.16 8.11
N THR A 248 5.53 -25.03 8.28
CA THR A 248 5.35 -26.48 8.02
C THR A 248 4.72 -27.12 9.25
N PRO A 249 3.62 -27.90 9.10
CA PRO A 249 3.14 -28.74 10.19
C PRO A 249 4.25 -29.67 10.66
N SER A 250 4.48 -29.73 11.96
CA SER A 250 5.38 -30.70 12.61
C SER A 250 4.86 -32.13 12.47
#